data_dca3f3001d4517b72afccdde88d840bc
#
_entry.id   dca3f3001d4517b72afccdde88d840bc
#
_cell.length_a   1.000
_cell.length_b   1.000
_cell.length_c   1.000
_cell.angle_alpha   90.00
_cell.angle_beta   90.00
_cell.angle_gamma   90.00
#
_symmetry.space_group_name_H-M   'P 1'
#
loop_
_entity.id
_entity.type
_entity.pdbx_description
1 polymer ?
#
loop_
_entity_poly.entity_id
_entity_poly.type
_entity_poly.pdbx_seq_one_letter_code
_entity_poly.pdbx_strand_id
1 'polypeptide(L)'
;RRYQSATALEEDIQHYLGDEPISARPPGAIDYLRRFARKHTAAAIAIVIVFAVLLGSVVAISIYAIEAERQRVVAEASQQEAIQEKIRAEAVKDFVTTMLSSVDPRTAGAMDKKLMMIVLSQAAESVGKKFKEQPLVEAEIRSVIGTTYYALGKNEEAEPHFVESLKILRRIRGNEHPRTLISIDHMGKLLMNQGKYDEAQVYLAEALETKRRVLGDDHPGTLQSISNMGSVLSDQGKYDEAEVYYTEALETRRRVLGDEHPSTLISIGNMGSLLYDQGK
;
A
#
# COMPACT_ATOMS: atom_id res chain seq x y z
N ARG A 1 -26.09 44.33 55.16
CA ARG A 1 -27.42 44.47 55.77
C ARG A 1 -27.21 44.41 57.29
N ARG A 2 -27.85 45.34 58.05
CA ARG A 2 -27.80 45.29 59.51
C ARG A 2 -28.93 44.40 59.98
N TYR A 3 -28.71 43.70 61.09
CA TYR A 3 -29.75 42.93 61.77
C TYR A 3 -30.86 43.88 62.26
N GLN A 4 -32.12 43.43 62.17
CA GLN A 4 -33.27 44.21 62.52
C GLN A 4 -33.64 44.06 64.01
N SER A 5 -33.08 43.06 64.74
CA SER A 5 -33.24 42.80 66.15
C SER A 5 -32.01 42.06 66.72
N ALA A 6 -31.86 42.13 68.06
CA ALA A 6 -30.85 41.37 68.77
C ALA A 6 -31.07 39.86 68.64
N THR A 7 -32.32 39.42 68.63
CA THR A 7 -32.70 38.00 68.39
C THR A 7 -32.26 37.51 67.03
N ALA A 8 -32.42 38.31 65.96
CA ALA A 8 -31.97 37.93 64.62
C ALA A 8 -30.43 37.82 64.53
N LEU A 9 -29.69 38.57 65.31
CA LEU A 9 -28.23 38.44 65.41
C LEU A 9 -27.86 37.17 66.21
N GLU A 10 -28.55 36.87 67.29
CA GLU A 10 -28.36 35.70 68.11
C GLU A 10 -28.62 34.42 67.34
N GLU A 11 -29.71 34.37 66.58
CA GLU A 11 -30.01 33.23 65.65
C GLU A 11 -28.92 33.06 64.59
N ASP A 12 -28.44 34.10 63.94
CA ASP A 12 -27.37 34.02 62.97
C ASP A 12 -26.03 33.61 63.62
N ILE A 13 -25.75 33.99 64.86
CA ILE A 13 -24.60 33.51 65.63
C ILE A 13 -24.73 32.00 65.91
N GLN A 14 -25.92 31.56 66.35
CA GLN A 14 -26.19 30.15 66.61
C GLN A 14 -26.04 29.32 65.31
N HIS A 15 -26.59 29.80 64.19
CA HIS A 15 -26.41 29.18 62.87
C HIS A 15 -24.93 29.17 62.48
N TYR A 16 -24.18 30.24 62.65
CA TYR A 16 -22.76 30.31 62.42
C TYR A 16 -21.94 29.27 63.18
N LEU A 17 -22.24 29.15 64.47
CA LEU A 17 -21.59 28.19 65.37
C LEU A 17 -22.00 26.75 65.05
N GLY A 18 -23.23 26.55 64.55
CA GLY A 18 -23.74 25.27 64.05
C GLY A 18 -23.31 24.91 62.62
N ASP A 19 -22.49 25.75 61.97
CA ASP A 19 -22.10 25.65 60.55
C ASP A 19 -23.33 25.68 59.61
N GLU A 20 -24.38 26.43 60.01
CA GLU A 20 -25.60 26.62 59.23
C GLU A 20 -25.62 27.99 58.51
N PRO A 21 -26.44 28.16 57.44
CA PRO A 21 -26.52 29.41 56.70
C PRO A 21 -27.05 30.58 57.59
N ILE A 22 -26.36 31.70 57.50
CA ILE A 22 -26.78 32.92 58.19
C ILE A 22 -27.62 33.82 57.27
N SER A 23 -28.63 34.51 57.85
CA SER A 23 -29.57 35.34 57.07
C SER A 23 -28.92 36.58 56.46
N ALA A 24 -27.86 37.10 57.11
CA ALA A 24 -27.14 38.28 56.63
C ALA A 24 -26.39 38.06 55.31
N ARG A 25 -26.05 36.81 54.98
CA ARG A 25 -25.39 36.44 53.72
C ARG A 25 -25.92 35.09 53.24
N PRO A 26 -26.95 35.10 52.40
CA PRO A 26 -27.44 33.81 51.83
C PRO A 26 -26.34 33.08 51.15
N PRO A 27 -26.13 31.81 51.45
CA PRO A 27 -25.05 31.01 50.86
C PRO A 27 -25.27 30.80 49.36
N GLY A 28 -24.18 30.92 48.59
CA GLY A 28 -24.17 30.52 47.21
C GLY A 28 -24.17 28.98 47.08
N ALA A 29 -24.45 28.48 45.89
CA ALA A 29 -24.43 27.04 45.61
C ALA A 29 -23.10 26.35 46.02
N ILE A 30 -21.98 27.05 45.86
CA ILE A 30 -20.64 26.55 46.26
C ILE A 30 -20.53 26.42 47.78
N ASP A 31 -21.13 27.34 48.56
CA ASP A 31 -21.11 27.28 50.02
C ASP A 31 -21.93 26.09 50.53
N TYR A 32 -23.06 25.79 49.89
CA TYR A 32 -23.86 24.59 50.21
C TYR A 32 -23.07 23.31 49.91
N LEU A 33 -22.41 23.22 48.76
CA LEU A 33 -21.58 22.06 48.41
C LEU A 33 -20.42 21.88 49.39
N ARG A 34 -19.76 22.98 49.78
CA ARG A 34 -18.62 22.92 50.72
C ARG A 34 -19.08 22.47 52.13
N ARG A 35 -20.23 22.93 52.63
CA ARG A 35 -20.81 22.49 53.90
C ARG A 35 -21.27 21.04 53.85
N PHE A 36 -21.94 20.63 52.76
CA PHE A 36 -22.32 19.25 52.55
C PHE A 36 -21.11 18.33 52.57
N ALA A 37 -20.02 18.68 51.83
CA ALA A 37 -18.80 17.92 51.79
C ALA A 37 -18.12 17.79 53.16
N ARG A 38 -18.15 18.82 53.98
CA ARG A 38 -17.61 18.77 55.37
C ARG A 38 -18.47 17.92 56.30
N LYS A 39 -19.81 18.03 56.22
CA LYS A 39 -20.74 17.30 57.10
C LYS A 39 -20.88 15.82 56.69
N HIS A 40 -20.74 15.51 55.39
CA HIS A 40 -20.91 14.16 54.83
C HIS A 40 -19.75 13.77 53.95
N THR A 41 -18.53 13.74 54.51
CA THR A 41 -17.28 13.50 53.76
C THR A 41 -17.30 12.18 52.99
N ALA A 42 -17.81 11.10 53.58
CA ALA A 42 -17.91 9.81 52.91
C ALA A 42 -18.85 9.84 51.68
N ALA A 43 -20.00 10.53 51.81
CA ALA A 43 -20.95 10.70 50.70
C ALA A 43 -20.38 11.60 49.60
N ALA A 44 -19.69 12.68 49.97
CA ALA A 44 -19.05 13.58 49.01
C ALA A 44 -17.94 12.85 48.21
N ILE A 45 -17.11 12.05 48.86
CA ILE A 45 -16.09 11.22 48.19
C ILE A 45 -16.73 10.18 47.26
N ALA A 46 -17.80 9.51 47.72
CA ALA A 46 -18.52 8.53 46.88
C ALA A 46 -19.08 9.19 45.62
N ILE A 47 -19.67 10.39 45.71
CA ILE A 47 -20.18 11.15 44.56
C ILE A 47 -19.04 11.48 43.60
N VAL A 48 -17.88 11.94 44.06
CA VAL A 48 -16.73 12.26 43.22
C VAL A 48 -16.21 11.01 42.50
N ILE A 49 -16.14 9.87 43.19
CA ILE A 49 -15.71 8.61 42.60
C ILE A 49 -16.69 8.17 41.52
N VAL A 50 -18.00 8.23 41.78
CA VAL A 50 -19.01 7.87 40.76
C VAL A 50 -18.90 8.78 39.54
N PHE A 51 -18.73 10.08 39.72
CA PHE A 51 -18.52 11.02 38.61
C PHE A 51 -17.24 10.73 37.84
N ALA A 52 -16.15 10.42 38.52
CA ALA A 52 -14.88 10.05 37.86
C ALA A 52 -15.00 8.76 37.03
N VAL A 53 -15.71 7.76 37.58
CA VAL A 53 -15.97 6.50 36.87
C VAL A 53 -16.86 6.73 35.63
N LEU A 54 -17.92 7.54 35.77
CA LEU A 54 -18.80 7.86 34.64
C LEU A 54 -18.07 8.64 33.55
N LEU A 55 -17.27 9.64 33.90
CA LEU A 55 -16.44 10.39 32.97
C LEU A 55 -15.42 9.47 32.28
N GLY A 56 -14.73 8.62 33.01
CA GLY A 56 -13.79 7.63 32.47
C GLY A 56 -14.48 6.67 31.51
N SER A 57 -15.69 6.22 31.85
CA SER A 57 -16.47 5.34 30.96
C SER A 57 -16.88 6.03 29.65
N VAL A 58 -17.31 7.29 29.71
CA VAL A 58 -17.67 8.08 28.52
C VAL A 58 -16.45 8.27 27.62
N VAL A 59 -15.29 8.61 28.19
CA VAL A 59 -14.04 8.75 27.43
C VAL A 59 -13.63 7.43 26.80
N ALA A 60 -13.67 6.33 27.54
CA ALA A 60 -13.33 5.00 27.03
C ALA A 60 -14.25 4.58 25.88
N ILE A 61 -15.57 4.77 26.03
CA ILE A 61 -16.55 4.46 24.98
C ILE A 61 -16.30 5.33 23.72
N SER A 62 -15.98 6.62 23.91
CA SER A 62 -15.70 7.52 22.79
C SER A 62 -14.43 7.12 22.03
N ILE A 63 -13.36 6.74 22.73
CA ILE A 63 -12.13 6.23 22.11
C ILE A 63 -12.42 4.95 21.33
N TYR A 64 -13.18 4.02 21.94
CA TYR A 64 -13.53 2.76 21.29
C TYR A 64 -14.41 2.97 20.05
N ALA A 65 -15.33 3.90 20.09
CA ALA A 65 -16.18 4.24 18.94
C ALA A 65 -15.38 4.86 17.79
N ILE A 66 -14.43 5.75 18.11
CA ILE A 66 -13.54 6.35 17.08
C ILE A 66 -12.66 5.28 16.42
N GLU A 67 -12.10 4.36 17.22
CA GLU A 67 -11.26 3.30 16.69
C GLU A 67 -12.06 2.30 15.84
N ALA A 68 -13.26 1.92 16.28
CA ALA A 68 -14.15 1.06 15.51
C ALA A 68 -14.57 1.70 14.17
N GLU A 69 -14.84 3.00 14.16
CA GLU A 69 -15.15 3.73 12.91
C GLU A 69 -13.94 3.80 11.97
N ARG A 70 -12.73 4.02 12.49
CA ARG A 70 -11.50 3.96 11.68
C ARG A 70 -11.31 2.59 11.04
N GLN A 71 -11.45 1.52 11.82
CA GLN A 71 -11.33 0.16 11.30
C GLN A 71 -12.38 -0.15 10.25
N ARG A 72 -13.61 0.33 10.43
CA ARG A 72 -14.68 0.18 9.46
C ARG A 72 -14.37 0.89 8.14
N VAL A 73 -13.92 2.15 8.18
CA VAL A 73 -13.53 2.91 6.98
C VAL A 73 -12.41 2.20 6.22
N VAL A 74 -11.39 1.69 6.93
CA VAL A 74 -10.29 0.94 6.32
C VAL A 74 -10.79 -0.36 5.68
N ALA A 75 -11.67 -1.10 6.37
CA ALA A 75 -12.25 -2.34 5.85
C ALA A 75 -13.13 -2.09 4.61
N GLU A 76 -13.97 -1.04 4.62
CA GLU A 76 -14.80 -0.65 3.48
C GLU A 76 -13.93 -0.24 2.27
N ALA A 77 -12.85 0.52 2.50
CA ALA A 77 -11.90 0.89 1.45
C ALA A 77 -11.21 -0.34 0.84
N SER A 78 -10.74 -1.27 1.68
CA SER A 78 -10.12 -2.53 1.25
C SER A 78 -11.10 -3.42 0.45
N GLN A 79 -12.36 -3.50 0.90
CA GLN A 79 -13.40 -4.24 0.19
C GLN A 79 -13.70 -3.62 -1.18
N GLN A 80 -13.79 -2.30 -1.27
CA GLN A 80 -13.99 -1.59 -2.53
C GLN A 80 -12.83 -1.83 -3.49
N GLU A 81 -11.61 -1.81 -3.00
CA GLU A 81 -10.42 -2.10 -3.82
C GLU A 81 -10.45 -3.54 -4.36
N ALA A 82 -10.79 -4.53 -3.52
CA ALA A 82 -10.92 -5.93 -3.93
C ALA A 82 -12.03 -6.12 -4.99
N ILE A 83 -13.17 -5.43 -4.85
CA ILE A 83 -14.25 -5.45 -5.86
C ILE A 83 -13.74 -4.86 -7.18
N GLN A 84 -13.04 -3.73 -7.16
CA GLN A 84 -12.49 -3.10 -8.35
C GLN A 84 -11.42 -3.97 -9.02
N GLU A 85 -10.59 -4.68 -8.24
CA GLU A 85 -9.64 -5.65 -8.78
C GLU A 85 -10.33 -6.84 -9.45
N LYS A 86 -11.39 -7.36 -8.84
CA LYS A 86 -12.19 -8.45 -9.43
C LYS A 86 -12.82 -8.02 -10.76
N ILE A 87 -13.46 -6.85 -10.82
CA ILE A 87 -14.06 -6.31 -12.05
C ILE A 87 -13.00 -6.15 -13.15
N ARG A 88 -11.80 -5.67 -12.80
CA ARG A 88 -10.68 -5.55 -13.74
C ARG A 88 -10.21 -6.91 -14.24
N ALA A 89 -10.03 -7.88 -13.34
CA ALA A 89 -9.62 -9.22 -13.70
C ALA A 89 -10.63 -9.90 -14.64
N GLU A 90 -11.93 -9.72 -14.38
CA GLU A 90 -13.01 -10.22 -15.26
C GLU A 90 -12.96 -9.54 -16.63
N ALA A 91 -12.77 -8.21 -16.69
CA ALA A 91 -12.68 -7.50 -17.96
C ALA A 91 -11.44 -7.94 -18.80
N VAL A 92 -10.31 -8.17 -18.15
CA VAL A 92 -9.08 -8.71 -18.81
C VAL A 92 -9.35 -10.13 -19.31
N LYS A 93 -9.95 -11.00 -18.47
CA LYS A 93 -10.31 -12.36 -18.83
C LYS A 93 -11.25 -12.39 -20.05
N ASP A 94 -12.30 -11.57 -20.04
CA ASP A 94 -13.28 -11.50 -21.12
C ASP A 94 -12.66 -10.98 -22.41
N PHE A 95 -11.76 -10.01 -22.31
CA PHE A 95 -11.01 -9.52 -23.45
C PHE A 95 -10.12 -10.61 -24.05
N VAL A 96 -9.32 -11.29 -23.22
CA VAL A 96 -8.44 -12.39 -23.66
C VAL A 96 -9.27 -13.52 -24.24
N THR A 97 -10.40 -13.90 -23.62
CA THR A 97 -11.30 -14.94 -24.11
C THR A 97 -11.88 -14.56 -25.47
N THR A 98 -12.35 -13.33 -25.63
CA THR A 98 -12.89 -12.81 -26.89
C THR A 98 -11.81 -12.79 -27.98
N MET A 99 -10.59 -12.41 -27.62
CA MET A 99 -9.44 -12.39 -28.51
C MET A 99 -9.10 -13.81 -29.00
N LEU A 100 -9.05 -14.79 -28.08
CA LEU A 100 -8.78 -16.20 -28.43
C LEU A 100 -9.93 -16.83 -29.21
N SER A 101 -11.20 -16.49 -28.91
CA SER A 101 -12.36 -17.04 -29.63
C SER A 101 -12.54 -16.47 -31.04
N SER A 102 -11.85 -15.36 -31.37
CA SER A 102 -11.82 -14.82 -32.74
C SER A 102 -10.97 -15.67 -33.69
N VAL A 103 -10.21 -16.65 -33.16
CA VAL A 103 -9.40 -17.59 -33.92
C VAL A 103 -10.28 -18.77 -34.31
N ASP A 104 -10.43 -19.02 -35.62
CA ASP A 104 -11.15 -20.18 -36.11
C ASP A 104 -10.39 -21.49 -35.71
N PRO A 105 -11.02 -22.38 -34.89
CA PRO A 105 -10.38 -23.62 -34.45
C PRO A 105 -9.94 -24.52 -35.59
N ARG A 106 -10.50 -24.35 -36.82
CA ARG A 106 -10.15 -25.14 -37.99
C ARG A 106 -8.82 -24.72 -38.63
N THR A 107 -8.39 -23.47 -38.37
CA THR A 107 -7.10 -22.94 -38.79
C THR A 107 -6.02 -23.08 -37.71
N ALA A 108 -6.42 -23.45 -36.48
CA ALA A 108 -5.57 -23.50 -35.28
C ALA A 108 -4.87 -24.87 -35.07
N GLY A 109 -4.67 -25.67 -36.07
CA GLY A 109 -3.83 -26.86 -35.99
C GLY A 109 -2.37 -26.47 -35.71
N ALA A 110 -1.87 -26.68 -34.48
CA ALA A 110 -0.61 -26.17 -33.94
C ALA A 110 -0.56 -24.64 -34.01
N MET A 111 -0.79 -23.97 -32.88
CA MET A 111 -0.86 -22.51 -32.78
C MET A 111 0.41 -21.86 -33.36
N ASP A 112 0.38 -21.55 -34.66
CA ASP A 112 1.49 -20.96 -35.36
C ASP A 112 1.75 -19.56 -34.83
N LYS A 113 3.02 -19.20 -34.61
CA LYS A 113 3.50 -17.86 -34.22
C LYS A 113 2.82 -16.75 -35.05
N LYS A 114 2.53 -17.01 -36.33
CA LYS A 114 1.84 -16.08 -37.22
C LYS A 114 0.41 -15.80 -36.80
N LEU A 115 -0.36 -16.80 -36.35
CA LEU A 115 -1.73 -16.62 -35.85
C LEU A 115 -1.74 -15.83 -34.56
N MET A 116 -0.81 -16.12 -33.65
CA MET A 116 -0.65 -15.35 -32.42
C MET A 116 -0.38 -13.86 -32.72
N MET A 117 0.46 -13.56 -33.70
CA MET A 117 0.76 -12.20 -34.14
C MET A 117 -0.48 -11.49 -34.68
N ILE A 118 -1.33 -12.16 -35.48
CA ILE A 118 -2.57 -11.56 -36.00
C ILE A 118 -3.52 -11.20 -34.85
N VAL A 119 -3.72 -12.10 -33.90
CA VAL A 119 -4.59 -11.88 -32.74
C VAL A 119 -4.07 -10.74 -31.87
N LEU A 120 -2.75 -10.70 -31.62
CA LEU A 120 -2.12 -9.64 -30.83
C LEU A 120 -2.23 -8.28 -31.52
N SER A 121 -2.05 -8.19 -32.82
CA SER A 121 -2.16 -6.90 -33.53
C SER A 121 -3.59 -6.37 -33.52
N GLN A 122 -4.60 -7.23 -33.68
CA GLN A 122 -6.02 -6.82 -33.55
C GLN A 122 -6.36 -6.34 -32.12
N ALA A 123 -5.83 -7.04 -31.12
CA ALA A 123 -5.99 -6.63 -29.71
C ALA A 123 -5.32 -5.27 -29.46
N ALA A 124 -4.11 -5.07 -29.96
CA ALA A 124 -3.34 -3.85 -29.83
C ALA A 124 -4.06 -2.62 -30.45
N GLU A 125 -4.68 -2.79 -31.60
CA GLU A 125 -5.44 -1.75 -32.29
C GLU A 125 -6.75 -1.37 -31.57
N SER A 126 -7.37 -2.33 -30.88
CA SER A 126 -8.68 -2.17 -30.27
C SER A 126 -8.64 -1.68 -28.82
N VAL A 127 -7.57 -2.01 -28.08
CA VAL A 127 -7.50 -1.82 -26.61
C VAL A 127 -7.75 -0.37 -26.18
N GLY A 128 -7.09 0.60 -26.80
CA GLY A 128 -7.22 2.01 -26.42
C GLY A 128 -8.60 2.62 -26.73
N LYS A 129 -9.30 2.07 -27.74
CA LYS A 129 -10.67 2.51 -28.06
C LYS A 129 -11.68 1.85 -27.11
N LYS A 130 -11.52 0.54 -26.87
CA LYS A 130 -12.47 -0.26 -26.10
C LYS A 130 -12.48 0.10 -24.61
N PHE A 131 -11.30 0.44 -24.04
CA PHE A 131 -11.15 0.70 -22.62
C PHE A 131 -10.83 2.16 -22.27
N LYS A 132 -11.16 3.12 -23.15
CA LYS A 132 -10.93 4.55 -22.95
C LYS A 132 -11.46 5.07 -21.60
N GLU A 133 -12.62 4.60 -21.18
CA GLU A 133 -13.27 4.97 -19.90
C GLU A 133 -12.81 4.08 -18.73
N GLN A 134 -11.94 3.09 -18.99
CA GLN A 134 -11.42 2.16 -17.99
C GLN A 134 -9.88 2.08 -18.07
N PRO A 135 -9.17 3.17 -17.80
CA PRO A 135 -7.74 3.27 -18.08
C PRO A 135 -6.88 2.26 -17.32
N LEU A 136 -7.28 1.82 -16.13
CA LEU A 136 -6.55 0.78 -15.41
C LEU A 136 -6.70 -0.60 -16.07
N VAL A 137 -7.85 -0.91 -16.66
CA VAL A 137 -8.06 -2.12 -17.49
C VAL A 137 -7.22 -2.03 -18.75
N GLU A 138 -7.21 -0.86 -19.40
CA GLU A 138 -6.36 -0.61 -20.56
C GLU A 138 -4.88 -0.89 -20.24
N ALA A 139 -4.37 -0.35 -19.13
CA ALA A 139 -2.99 -0.52 -18.71
C ALA A 139 -2.62 -2.00 -18.50
N GLU A 140 -3.51 -2.77 -17.86
CA GLU A 140 -3.29 -4.21 -17.63
C GLU A 140 -3.28 -5.00 -18.93
N ILE A 141 -4.24 -4.76 -19.82
CA ILE A 141 -4.28 -5.43 -21.13
C ILE A 141 -3.06 -5.07 -21.97
N ARG A 142 -2.64 -3.80 -21.98
CA ARG A 142 -1.42 -3.37 -22.65
C ARG A 142 -0.18 -4.06 -22.07
N SER A 143 -0.10 -4.22 -20.73
CA SER A 143 0.99 -4.97 -20.10
C SER A 143 1.02 -6.43 -20.58
N VAL A 144 -0.14 -7.10 -20.70
CA VAL A 144 -0.24 -8.48 -21.22
C VAL A 144 0.18 -8.54 -22.68
N ILE A 145 -0.31 -7.65 -23.53
CA ILE A 145 0.05 -7.58 -24.95
C ILE A 145 1.56 -7.36 -25.08
N GLY A 146 2.12 -6.38 -24.37
CA GLY A 146 3.55 -6.07 -24.36
C GLY A 146 4.40 -7.26 -23.91
N THR A 147 4.02 -7.95 -22.84
CA THR A 147 4.70 -9.14 -22.33
C THR A 147 4.66 -10.27 -23.35
N THR A 148 3.55 -10.44 -24.06
CA THR A 148 3.42 -11.49 -25.09
C THR A 148 4.29 -11.18 -26.31
N TYR A 149 4.31 -9.93 -26.79
CA TYR A 149 5.23 -9.53 -27.87
C TYR A 149 6.70 -9.71 -27.45
N TYR A 150 7.03 -9.30 -26.22
CA TYR A 150 8.37 -9.48 -25.65
C TYR A 150 8.78 -10.96 -25.62
N ALA A 151 7.92 -11.85 -25.16
CA ALA A 151 8.16 -13.29 -25.11
C ALA A 151 8.32 -13.90 -26.52
N LEU A 152 7.72 -13.30 -27.55
CA LEU A 152 7.88 -13.68 -28.97
C LEU A 152 9.14 -13.08 -29.61
N GLY A 153 9.94 -12.29 -28.85
CA GLY A 153 11.12 -11.59 -29.32
C GLY A 153 10.80 -10.36 -30.20
N LYS A 154 9.57 -9.85 -30.08
CA LYS A 154 9.03 -8.70 -30.81
C LYS A 154 9.13 -7.44 -29.97
N ASN A 155 10.36 -6.96 -29.71
CA ASN A 155 10.64 -5.87 -28.79
C ASN A 155 10.11 -4.53 -29.29
N GLU A 156 10.14 -4.27 -30.60
CA GLU A 156 9.62 -3.03 -31.19
C GLU A 156 8.11 -2.94 -31.04
N GLU A 157 7.40 -4.04 -31.21
CA GLU A 157 5.96 -4.13 -31.05
C GLU A 157 5.54 -4.10 -29.55
N ALA A 158 6.39 -4.59 -28.64
CA ALA A 158 6.13 -4.56 -27.19
C ALA A 158 6.23 -3.14 -26.61
N GLU A 159 7.17 -2.33 -27.10
CA GLU A 159 7.52 -1.02 -26.55
C GLU A 159 6.33 -0.07 -26.36
N PRO A 160 5.50 0.21 -27.38
CA PRO A 160 4.38 1.16 -27.23
C PRO A 160 3.36 0.70 -26.18
N HIS A 161 3.21 -0.61 -25.96
CA HIS A 161 2.30 -1.15 -24.97
C HIS A 161 2.84 -0.97 -23.54
N PHE A 162 4.12 -1.24 -23.31
CA PHE A 162 4.74 -0.99 -22.01
C PHE A 162 4.79 0.51 -21.67
N VAL A 163 5.13 1.36 -22.64
CA VAL A 163 5.14 2.82 -22.45
C VAL A 163 3.77 3.34 -22.04
N GLU A 164 2.70 2.98 -22.76
CA GLU A 164 1.37 3.51 -22.45
C GLU A 164 0.81 2.89 -21.16
N SER A 165 1.07 1.60 -20.89
CA SER A 165 0.73 0.97 -19.61
C SER A 165 1.39 1.70 -18.43
N LEU A 166 2.69 1.93 -18.49
CA LEU A 166 3.44 2.65 -17.45
C LEU A 166 2.92 4.08 -17.24
N LYS A 167 2.67 4.79 -18.34
CA LYS A 167 2.13 6.17 -18.29
C LYS A 167 0.77 6.23 -17.58
N ILE A 168 -0.13 5.31 -17.90
CA ILE A 168 -1.45 5.23 -17.24
C ILE A 168 -1.28 4.91 -15.75
N LEU A 169 -0.46 3.92 -15.42
CA LEU A 169 -0.24 3.49 -14.03
C LEU A 169 0.40 4.60 -13.19
N ARG A 170 1.43 5.28 -13.71
CA ARG A 170 2.03 6.43 -13.02
C ARG A 170 1.02 7.53 -12.72
N ARG A 171 0.19 7.88 -13.70
CA ARG A 171 -0.83 8.93 -13.55
C ARG A 171 -1.89 8.60 -12.50
N ILE A 172 -2.34 7.35 -12.42
CA ILE A 172 -3.51 6.97 -11.59
C ILE A 172 -3.10 6.39 -10.25
N ARG A 173 -2.03 5.62 -10.20
CA ARG A 173 -1.58 4.89 -9.00
C ARG A 173 -0.33 5.48 -8.34
N GLY A 174 0.39 6.35 -9.06
CA GLY A 174 1.68 6.87 -8.61
C GLY A 174 2.84 5.89 -8.82
N ASN A 175 4.06 6.38 -8.56
CA ASN A 175 5.29 5.61 -8.83
C ASN A 175 5.52 4.46 -7.84
N GLU A 176 4.95 4.54 -6.63
CA GLU A 176 5.18 3.57 -5.57
C GLU A 176 4.25 2.35 -5.61
N HIS A 177 3.20 2.42 -6.42
CA HIS A 177 2.23 1.34 -6.48
C HIS A 177 2.84 0.06 -7.09
N PRO A 178 2.58 -1.15 -6.52
CA PRO A 178 3.20 -2.40 -6.98
C PRO A 178 3.08 -2.66 -8.48
N ARG A 179 1.92 -2.37 -9.08
CA ARG A 179 1.71 -2.52 -10.54
C ARG A 179 2.58 -1.56 -11.36
N THR A 180 2.78 -0.32 -10.86
CA THR A 180 3.66 0.65 -11.51
C THR A 180 5.11 0.16 -11.47
N LEU A 181 5.56 -0.36 -10.34
CA LEU A 181 6.91 -0.90 -10.17
C LEU A 181 7.17 -2.10 -11.09
N ILE A 182 6.18 -2.98 -11.28
CA ILE A 182 6.26 -4.08 -12.25
C ILE A 182 6.39 -3.53 -13.69
N SER A 183 5.62 -2.49 -14.02
CA SER A 183 5.68 -1.90 -15.36
C SER A 183 7.01 -1.18 -15.63
N ILE A 184 7.63 -0.58 -14.61
CA ILE A 184 8.98 -0.02 -14.68
C ILE A 184 10.00 -1.13 -14.95
N ASP A 185 9.92 -2.28 -14.25
CA ASP A 185 10.78 -3.43 -14.53
C ASP A 185 10.63 -3.95 -15.98
N HIS A 186 9.40 -3.98 -16.51
CA HIS A 186 9.15 -4.38 -17.89
C HIS A 186 9.86 -3.46 -18.88
N MET A 187 9.81 -2.14 -18.66
CA MET A 187 10.55 -1.17 -19.47
C MET A 187 12.06 -1.41 -19.40
N GLY A 188 12.61 -1.58 -18.21
CA GLY A 188 14.03 -1.87 -18.05
C GLY A 188 14.48 -3.12 -18.80
N LYS A 189 13.73 -4.22 -18.66
CA LYS A 189 14.03 -5.49 -19.36
C LYS A 189 13.89 -5.37 -20.87
N LEU A 190 12.89 -4.64 -21.35
CA LEU A 190 12.70 -4.39 -22.77
C LEU A 190 13.92 -3.66 -23.37
N LEU A 191 14.35 -2.59 -22.69
CA LEU A 191 15.50 -1.78 -23.12
C LEU A 191 16.81 -2.58 -23.10
N MET A 192 16.99 -3.48 -22.10
CA MET A 192 18.11 -4.43 -22.11
C MET A 192 18.10 -5.30 -23.38
N ASN A 193 16.95 -5.90 -23.73
CA ASN A 193 16.81 -6.72 -24.92
C ASN A 193 16.99 -5.95 -26.24
N GLN A 194 16.84 -4.63 -26.21
CA GLN A 194 17.13 -3.73 -27.33
C GLN A 194 18.60 -3.28 -27.37
N GLY A 195 19.44 -3.66 -26.36
CA GLY A 195 20.81 -3.21 -26.23
C GLY A 195 20.95 -1.77 -25.71
N LYS A 196 19.85 -1.14 -25.26
CA LYS A 196 19.81 0.23 -24.70
C LYS A 196 20.11 0.19 -23.20
N TYR A 197 21.30 -0.27 -22.84
CA TYR A 197 21.65 -0.60 -21.45
C TYR A 197 21.64 0.62 -20.51
N ASP A 198 22.09 1.79 -20.97
CA ASP A 198 22.12 3.02 -20.14
C ASP A 198 20.69 3.48 -19.80
N GLU A 199 19.78 3.42 -20.78
CA GLU A 199 18.37 3.75 -20.53
C GLU A 199 17.71 2.68 -19.63
N ALA A 200 18.00 1.42 -19.82
CA ALA A 200 17.52 0.32 -19.00
C ALA A 200 17.93 0.49 -17.53
N GLN A 201 19.20 0.86 -17.30
CA GLN A 201 19.74 1.10 -15.97
C GLN A 201 18.96 2.16 -15.20
N VAL A 202 18.51 3.23 -15.85
CA VAL A 202 17.70 4.29 -15.22
C VAL A 202 16.37 3.72 -14.70
N TYR A 203 15.64 2.95 -15.51
CA TYR A 203 14.38 2.33 -15.08
C TYR A 203 14.59 1.30 -13.97
N LEU A 204 15.61 0.46 -14.10
CA LEU A 204 15.90 -0.58 -13.12
C LEU A 204 16.36 0.00 -11.77
N ALA A 205 17.12 1.09 -11.78
CA ALA A 205 17.53 1.81 -10.57
C ALA A 205 16.30 2.45 -9.88
N GLU A 206 15.41 3.11 -10.64
CA GLU A 206 14.15 3.66 -10.09
C GLU A 206 13.31 2.55 -9.41
N ALA A 207 13.15 1.40 -10.10
CA ALA A 207 12.40 0.27 -9.55
C ALA A 207 13.02 -0.27 -8.26
N LEU A 208 14.35 -0.47 -8.25
CA LEU A 208 15.07 -1.00 -7.10
C LEU A 208 14.99 -0.06 -5.90
N GLU A 209 15.32 1.21 -6.07
CA GLU A 209 15.28 2.21 -4.99
C GLU A 209 13.89 2.30 -4.37
N THR A 210 12.86 2.38 -5.22
CA THR A 210 11.48 2.47 -4.74
C THR A 210 11.04 1.20 -4.02
N LYS A 211 11.36 0.01 -4.54
CA LYS A 211 11.02 -1.25 -3.88
C LYS A 211 11.75 -1.43 -2.55
N ARG A 212 13.02 -1.08 -2.45
CA ARG A 212 13.75 -1.07 -1.17
C ARG A 212 13.01 -0.24 -0.13
N ARG A 213 12.61 0.96 -0.49
CA ARG A 213 11.91 1.89 0.42
C ARG A 213 10.51 1.42 0.80
N VAL A 214 9.74 0.85 -0.13
CA VAL A 214 8.32 0.51 0.08
C VAL A 214 8.12 -0.92 0.59
N LEU A 215 8.93 -1.87 0.11
CA LEU A 215 8.77 -3.29 0.37
C LEU A 215 9.85 -3.87 1.30
N GLY A 216 10.98 -3.18 1.44
CA GLY A 216 12.17 -3.65 2.16
C GLY A 216 13.08 -4.53 1.31
N ASP A 217 14.32 -4.75 1.81
CA ASP A 217 15.38 -5.46 1.07
C ASP A 217 15.10 -6.96 0.91
N ASP A 218 14.42 -7.58 1.86
CA ASP A 218 14.12 -9.01 1.88
C ASP A 218 12.93 -9.41 0.98
N HIS A 219 12.19 -8.43 0.46
CA HIS A 219 11.00 -8.71 -0.34
C HIS A 219 11.36 -9.34 -1.70
N PRO A 220 10.67 -10.41 -2.15
CA PRO A 220 10.98 -11.08 -3.41
C PRO A 220 11.06 -10.14 -4.63
N GLY A 221 10.19 -9.13 -4.69
CA GLY A 221 10.20 -8.11 -5.74
C GLY A 221 11.45 -7.23 -5.71
N THR A 222 11.98 -6.92 -4.53
CA THR A 222 13.23 -6.17 -4.36
C THR A 222 14.42 -7.02 -4.80
N LEU A 223 14.48 -8.28 -4.35
CA LEU A 223 15.51 -9.24 -4.75
C LEU A 223 15.55 -9.48 -6.27
N GLN A 224 14.39 -9.42 -6.93
CA GLN A 224 14.35 -9.49 -8.39
C GLN A 224 14.94 -8.23 -9.04
N SER A 225 14.64 -7.03 -8.51
CA SER A 225 15.21 -5.79 -9.05
C SER A 225 16.71 -5.69 -8.81
N ILE A 226 17.22 -6.19 -7.67
CA ILE A 226 18.67 -6.32 -7.40
C ILE A 226 19.31 -7.21 -8.50
N SER A 227 18.71 -8.37 -8.79
CA SER A 227 19.23 -9.24 -9.88
C SER A 227 19.16 -8.57 -11.25
N ASN A 228 18.11 -7.80 -11.54
CA ASN A 228 18.00 -7.08 -12.82
C ASN A 228 19.10 -6.00 -12.96
N MET A 229 19.46 -5.31 -11.84
CA MET A 229 20.60 -4.38 -11.83
C MET A 229 21.92 -5.09 -12.11
N GLY A 230 22.16 -6.24 -11.48
CA GLY A 230 23.33 -7.07 -11.80
C GLY A 230 23.38 -7.44 -13.27
N SER A 231 22.21 -7.81 -13.85
CA SER A 231 22.16 -8.19 -15.28
C SER A 231 22.51 -7.03 -16.21
N VAL A 232 21.93 -5.85 -16.02
CA VAL A 232 22.22 -4.70 -16.90
C VAL A 232 23.68 -4.26 -16.80
N LEU A 233 24.28 -4.31 -15.60
CA LEU A 233 25.69 -3.99 -15.40
C LEU A 233 26.62 -5.04 -16.07
N SER A 234 26.25 -6.32 -15.99
CA SER A 234 26.96 -7.40 -16.68
C SER A 234 26.91 -7.20 -18.20
N ASP A 235 25.73 -6.89 -18.76
CA ASP A 235 25.55 -6.60 -20.18
C ASP A 235 26.32 -5.34 -20.65
N GLN A 236 26.57 -4.40 -19.74
CA GLN A 236 27.47 -3.25 -19.99
C GLN A 236 28.96 -3.60 -19.88
N GLY A 237 29.33 -4.82 -19.48
CA GLY A 237 30.72 -5.21 -19.19
C GLY A 237 31.25 -4.70 -17.85
N LYS A 238 30.38 -4.14 -16.97
CA LYS A 238 30.74 -3.63 -15.63
C LYS A 238 30.67 -4.78 -14.61
N TYR A 239 31.51 -5.78 -14.81
CA TYR A 239 31.43 -7.05 -14.09
C TYR A 239 31.62 -6.92 -12.58
N ASP A 240 32.55 -6.07 -12.13
CA ASP A 240 32.81 -5.88 -10.70
C ASP A 240 31.61 -5.24 -9.98
N GLU A 241 30.92 -4.30 -10.66
CA GLU A 241 29.70 -3.70 -10.13
C GLU A 241 28.55 -4.71 -10.14
N ALA A 242 28.42 -5.53 -11.19
CA ALA A 242 27.41 -6.58 -11.29
C ALA A 242 27.58 -7.64 -10.18
N GLU A 243 28.83 -8.00 -9.84
CA GLU A 243 29.14 -8.96 -8.77
C GLU A 243 28.58 -8.54 -7.42
N VAL A 244 28.61 -7.24 -7.09
CA VAL A 244 28.03 -6.72 -5.84
C VAL A 244 26.52 -7.00 -5.77
N TYR A 245 25.77 -6.71 -6.83
CA TYR A 245 24.33 -6.94 -6.88
C TYR A 245 23.97 -8.43 -6.88
N TYR A 246 24.70 -9.25 -7.62
CA TYR A 246 24.43 -10.69 -7.65
C TYR A 246 24.77 -11.37 -6.33
N THR A 247 25.84 -10.93 -5.63
CA THR A 247 26.18 -11.40 -4.30
C THR A 247 25.08 -11.04 -3.30
N GLU A 248 24.65 -9.80 -3.28
CA GLU A 248 23.55 -9.34 -2.41
C GLU A 248 22.27 -10.17 -2.65
N ALA A 249 21.88 -10.35 -3.91
CA ALA A 249 20.69 -11.13 -4.24
C ALA A 249 20.80 -12.60 -3.81
N LEU A 250 21.98 -13.22 -4.01
CA LEU A 250 22.23 -14.61 -3.68
C LEU A 250 22.23 -14.82 -2.16
N GLU A 251 22.99 -14.03 -1.41
CA GLU A 251 23.08 -14.14 0.04
C GLU A 251 21.74 -13.92 0.72
N THR A 252 21.01 -12.91 0.29
CA THR A 252 19.69 -12.62 0.84
C THR A 252 18.69 -13.74 0.53
N ARG A 253 18.66 -14.26 -0.71
CA ARG A 253 17.78 -15.39 -1.06
C ARG A 253 18.14 -16.65 -0.28
N ARG A 254 19.42 -16.96 -0.08
CA ARG A 254 19.86 -18.09 0.77
C ARG A 254 19.33 -17.93 2.18
N ARG A 255 19.49 -16.77 2.78
CA ARG A 255 19.03 -16.48 4.14
C ARG A 255 17.51 -16.57 4.29
N VAL A 256 16.73 -16.04 3.31
CA VAL A 256 15.28 -15.91 3.42
C VAL A 256 14.54 -17.15 2.91
N LEU A 257 15.04 -17.78 1.83
CA LEU A 257 14.34 -18.84 1.11
C LEU A 257 15.03 -20.22 1.21
N GLY A 258 16.31 -20.24 1.57
CA GLY A 258 17.14 -21.45 1.58
C GLY A 258 17.82 -21.74 0.25
N ASP A 259 18.80 -22.67 0.26
CA ASP A 259 19.65 -22.97 -0.91
C ASP A 259 18.90 -23.68 -2.04
N GLU A 260 17.91 -24.51 -1.70
CA GLU A 260 17.16 -25.31 -2.69
C GLU A 260 16.03 -24.55 -3.38
N HIS A 261 15.73 -23.32 -2.94
CA HIS A 261 14.62 -22.56 -3.52
C HIS A 261 14.93 -22.16 -4.97
N PRO A 262 13.96 -22.28 -5.93
CA PRO A 262 14.19 -21.99 -7.33
C PRO A 262 14.80 -20.60 -7.60
N SER A 263 14.38 -19.57 -6.86
CA SER A 263 14.95 -18.23 -7.00
C SER A 263 16.41 -18.14 -6.53
N THR A 264 16.80 -18.93 -5.54
CA THR A 264 18.20 -19.04 -5.07
C THR A 264 19.06 -19.73 -6.14
N LEU A 265 18.56 -20.81 -6.73
CA LEU A 265 19.24 -21.51 -7.82
C LEU A 265 19.44 -20.61 -9.04
N ILE A 266 18.45 -19.74 -9.38
CA ILE A 266 18.62 -18.72 -10.43
C ILE A 266 19.74 -17.74 -10.05
N SER A 267 19.85 -17.28 -8.80
CA SER A 267 20.94 -16.41 -8.37
C SER A 267 22.31 -17.06 -8.49
N ILE A 268 22.41 -18.36 -8.16
CA ILE A 268 23.64 -19.15 -8.34
C ILE A 268 24.00 -19.20 -9.83
N GLY A 269 23.01 -19.43 -10.73
CA GLY A 269 23.22 -19.42 -12.17
C GLY A 269 23.71 -18.07 -12.70
N ASN A 270 23.11 -16.96 -12.24
CA ASN A 270 23.53 -15.62 -12.61
C ASN A 270 24.97 -15.33 -12.18
N MET A 271 25.35 -15.70 -10.96
CA MET A 271 26.73 -15.57 -10.46
C MET A 271 27.70 -16.43 -11.29
N GLY A 272 27.33 -17.68 -11.60
CA GLY A 272 28.13 -18.54 -12.45
C GLY A 272 28.37 -17.98 -13.86
N SER A 273 27.34 -17.39 -14.47
CA SER A 273 27.46 -16.72 -15.76
C SER A 273 28.39 -15.50 -15.68
N LEU A 274 28.26 -14.69 -14.63
CA LEU A 274 29.14 -13.53 -14.43
C LEU A 274 30.61 -13.93 -14.29
N LEU A 275 30.90 -14.95 -13.48
CA LEU A 275 32.26 -15.45 -13.27
C LEU A 275 32.87 -16.01 -14.57
N TYR A 276 32.06 -16.70 -15.37
CA TYR A 276 32.46 -17.17 -16.69
C TYR A 276 32.82 -15.99 -17.61
N ASP A 277 32.01 -14.93 -17.65
CA ASP A 277 32.25 -13.74 -18.47
C ASP A 277 33.50 -12.95 -17.99
N GLN A 278 33.81 -13.01 -16.69
CA GLN A 278 35.07 -12.50 -16.13
C GLN A 278 36.32 -13.37 -16.44
N GLY A 279 36.13 -14.57 -16.97
CA GLY A 279 37.20 -15.56 -17.21
C GLY A 279 37.71 -16.22 -15.92
N LYS A 280 36.88 -16.31 -14.90
CA LYS A 280 37.19 -16.93 -13.60
C LYS A 280 36.69 -18.37 -13.50
#